data_d6a45a30cc313d20a4a0c396dc7bdc76
#
_entry.id   d6a45a30cc313d20a4a0c396dc7bdc76
#
_cell.length_a   1.000
_cell.length_b   1.000
_cell.length_c   1.000
_cell.angle_alpha   90.00
_cell.angle_beta   90.00
_cell.angle_gamma   90.00
#
_symmetry.space_group_name_H-M   'P 1'
#
loop_
_entity.id
_entity.type
_entity.pdbx_description
1 polymer ?
#
loop_
_entity_poly.entity_id
_entity_poly.type
_entity_poly.pdbx_seq_one_letter_code
_entity_poly.pdbx_strand_id
1 'polypeptide(L)'
;MTMTLSERVAAKAEARRWWILIVLCFGLLVIVLDNSILNVAIPTIVRDLDATNSQLQWIVDAYTIVFAGLLLTAGSLGDRFGRRPALQFGFVIFGLGSIAAALASTADQLIATRAFMGIGGAFIMPATLSIITNVFPAGERGKAIGVWAATAGVGVALGPLTGGFLLEHFYWGSIFLVNIPIVIVGIIAGVFLIPDSKDPNPSRLDPVGAVLSIAGLGALLYAVIEGPSKGWTASSTLTFFFVGGVLTAAFFVWEIRSDHPMLDLRFFENPRFSVASGAIAVTFFAMFGSIFLLTQYFQFVLGYSPLETGVRLLAFAIPMMLLAPLSAKFVELLGTKLVVVTGLGLITTGLALSTGLTA
;
A
#
# COMPACT_ATOMS: atom_id res chain seq x y z
N MET A 1 9.72 40.12 22.05
CA MET A 1 8.63 39.14 22.18
C MET A 1 9.25 37.72 22.09
N THR A 2 9.34 37.03 23.20
CA THR A 2 9.99 35.68 23.24
C THR A 2 9.06 34.66 22.67
N MET A 3 9.47 33.99 21.57
CA MET A 3 8.72 32.88 20.99
C MET A 3 8.45 31.80 22.04
N THR A 4 7.24 31.31 22.10
CA THR A 4 6.86 30.15 22.95
C THR A 4 7.61 28.89 22.51
N LEU A 5 7.67 27.88 23.35
CA LEU A 5 8.33 26.60 23.04
C LEU A 5 7.68 25.95 21.80
N SER A 6 6.35 26.03 21.69
CA SER A 6 5.58 25.51 20.55
C SER A 6 5.91 26.25 19.24
N GLU A 7 6.04 27.58 19.26
CA GLU A 7 6.44 28.37 18.09
C GLU A 7 7.87 28.06 17.62
N ARG A 8 8.79 27.81 18.55
CA ARG A 8 10.17 27.41 18.22
C ARG A 8 10.20 26.01 17.58
N VAL A 9 9.40 25.08 18.06
CA VAL A 9 9.29 23.72 17.49
C VAL A 9 8.70 23.78 16.09
N ALA A 10 7.65 24.58 15.88
CA ALA A 10 7.02 24.77 14.57
C ALA A 10 8.00 25.42 13.56
N ALA A 11 8.68 26.50 13.92
CA ALA A 11 9.67 27.15 13.07
C ALA A 11 10.85 26.22 12.70
N LYS A 12 11.29 25.39 13.64
CA LYS A 12 12.34 24.38 13.40
C LYS A 12 11.87 23.26 12.47
N ALA A 13 10.62 22.83 12.60
CA ALA A 13 10.02 21.85 11.71
C ALA A 13 9.85 22.42 10.29
N GLU A 14 9.42 23.65 10.15
CA GLU A 14 9.30 24.34 8.87
C GLU A 14 10.66 24.48 8.16
N ALA A 15 11.72 24.83 8.87
CA ALA A 15 13.07 24.89 8.32
C ALA A 15 13.61 23.52 7.86
N ARG A 16 13.10 22.42 8.43
CA ARG A 16 13.52 21.04 8.13
C ARG A 16 12.51 20.22 7.34
N ARG A 17 11.42 20.82 6.84
CA ARG A 17 10.28 20.11 6.23
C ARG A 17 10.67 19.16 5.09
N TRP A 18 11.65 19.53 4.29
CA TRP A 18 12.13 18.69 3.20
C TRP A 18 12.88 17.44 3.69
N TRP A 19 13.64 17.56 4.79
CA TRP A 19 14.27 16.42 5.45
C TRP A 19 13.24 15.50 6.09
N ILE A 20 12.20 16.07 6.69
CA ILE A 20 11.05 15.30 7.19
C ILE A 20 10.40 14.56 6.04
N LEU A 21 10.18 15.20 4.90
CA LEU A 21 9.59 14.55 3.72
C LEU A 21 10.42 13.35 3.26
N ILE A 22 11.75 13.42 3.26
CA ILE A 22 12.61 12.30 2.91
C ILE A 22 12.34 11.10 3.85
N VAL A 23 12.21 11.33 5.15
CA VAL A 23 11.88 10.27 6.12
C VAL A 23 10.50 9.67 5.84
N LEU A 24 9.52 10.51 5.50
CA LEU A 24 8.18 10.04 5.14
C LEU A 24 8.16 9.25 3.82
N CYS A 25 9.04 9.62 2.89
CA CYS A 25 9.26 8.85 1.66
C CYS A 25 9.81 7.44 1.95
N PHE A 26 10.67 7.25 2.95
CA PHE A 26 11.09 5.90 3.37
C PHE A 26 9.91 5.07 3.86
N GLY A 27 8.91 5.66 4.52
CA GLY A 27 7.69 4.97 4.93
C GLY A 27 6.89 4.43 3.74
N LEU A 28 6.70 5.25 2.69
CA LEU A 28 6.03 4.77 1.48
C LEU A 28 6.91 3.79 0.70
N LEU A 29 8.22 4.07 0.64
CA LEU A 29 9.17 3.23 -0.07
C LEU A 29 9.16 1.80 0.46
N VAL A 30 9.22 1.60 1.78
CA VAL A 30 9.25 0.26 2.36
C VAL A 30 7.99 -0.54 2.05
N ILE A 31 6.81 0.11 2.05
CA ILE A 31 5.53 -0.53 1.71
C ILE A 31 5.51 -0.96 0.24
N VAL A 32 5.89 -0.06 -0.67
CA VAL A 32 5.80 -0.31 -2.11
C VAL A 32 6.90 -1.26 -2.57
N LEU A 33 8.11 -1.11 -2.04
CA LEU A 33 9.25 -1.98 -2.32
C LEU A 33 8.94 -3.43 -1.91
N ASP A 34 8.44 -3.64 -0.69
CA ASP A 34 8.07 -4.95 -0.16
C ASP A 34 7.05 -5.67 -1.06
N ASN A 35 5.98 -4.97 -1.45
CA ASN A 35 4.98 -5.54 -2.35
C ASN A 35 5.53 -5.81 -3.76
N SER A 36 6.39 -4.94 -4.26
CA SER A 36 6.97 -5.06 -5.59
C SER A 36 8.00 -6.21 -5.68
N ILE A 37 8.84 -6.36 -4.66
CA ILE A 37 9.79 -7.47 -4.54
C ILE A 37 9.07 -8.82 -4.49
N LEU A 38 8.00 -8.90 -3.69
CA LEU A 38 7.26 -10.13 -3.49
C LEU A 38 6.74 -10.69 -4.83
N ASN A 39 6.23 -9.84 -5.72
CA ASN A 39 5.74 -10.29 -7.03
C ASN A 39 6.79 -11.06 -7.83
N VAL A 40 8.05 -10.62 -7.79
CA VAL A 40 9.15 -11.30 -8.49
C VAL A 40 9.57 -12.58 -7.76
N ALA A 41 9.37 -12.64 -6.44
CA ALA A 41 9.76 -13.78 -5.61
C ALA A 41 8.75 -14.95 -5.63
N ILE A 42 7.51 -14.72 -6.10
CA ILE A 42 6.45 -15.73 -6.12
C ILE A 42 6.93 -17.07 -6.65
N PRO A 43 7.55 -17.20 -7.85
CA PRO A 43 7.97 -18.50 -8.38
C PRO A 43 9.01 -19.21 -7.51
N THR A 44 9.89 -18.46 -6.87
CA THR A 44 10.91 -19.03 -5.96
C THR A 44 10.28 -19.50 -4.66
N ILE A 45 9.38 -18.72 -4.07
CA ILE A 45 8.61 -19.08 -2.86
C ILE A 45 7.78 -20.35 -3.09
N VAL A 46 7.15 -20.48 -4.27
CA VAL A 46 6.42 -21.72 -4.63
C VAL A 46 7.31 -22.93 -4.52
N ARG A 47 8.50 -22.88 -5.14
CA ARG A 47 9.42 -24.01 -5.18
C ARG A 47 10.03 -24.33 -3.81
N ASP A 48 10.39 -23.29 -3.05
CA ASP A 48 11.15 -23.45 -1.81
C ASP A 48 10.26 -23.81 -0.60
N LEU A 49 8.99 -23.36 -0.60
CA LEU A 49 8.01 -23.66 0.46
C LEU A 49 6.95 -24.68 0.05
N ASP A 50 7.02 -25.23 -1.17
CA ASP A 50 6.03 -26.14 -1.75
C ASP A 50 4.59 -25.62 -1.63
N ALA A 51 4.45 -24.28 -1.86
CA ALA A 51 3.22 -23.56 -1.61
C ALA A 51 2.17 -23.82 -2.69
N THR A 52 0.93 -24.06 -2.26
CA THR A 52 -0.22 -24.19 -3.15
C THR A 52 -0.61 -22.84 -3.77
N ASN A 53 -1.36 -22.87 -4.87
CA ASN A 53 -1.88 -21.64 -5.50
C ASN A 53 -2.72 -20.77 -4.54
N SER A 54 -3.50 -21.40 -3.67
CA SER A 54 -4.27 -20.70 -2.64
C SER A 54 -3.35 -20.02 -1.62
N GLN A 55 -2.33 -20.72 -1.13
CA GLN A 55 -1.35 -20.14 -0.20
C GLN A 55 -0.57 -18.98 -0.81
N LEU A 56 -0.27 -19.04 -2.12
CA LEU A 56 0.37 -17.90 -2.80
C LEU A 56 -0.48 -16.64 -2.77
N GLN A 57 -1.76 -16.80 -3.10
CA GLN A 57 -2.69 -15.69 -3.02
C GLN A 57 -2.79 -15.14 -1.60
N TRP A 58 -2.85 -16.02 -0.60
CA TRP A 58 -2.85 -15.62 0.80
C TRP A 58 -1.57 -14.93 1.25
N ILE A 59 -0.40 -15.30 0.75
CA ILE A 59 0.88 -14.60 1.04
C ILE A 59 0.80 -13.13 0.59
N VAL A 60 0.17 -12.85 -0.54
CA VAL A 60 -0.01 -11.48 -1.05
C VAL A 60 -1.17 -10.79 -0.32
N ASP A 61 -2.31 -11.44 -0.23
CA ASP A 61 -3.57 -10.81 0.16
C ASP A 61 -3.73 -10.65 1.67
N ALA A 62 -3.13 -11.53 2.49
CA ALA A 62 -3.18 -11.39 3.96
C ALA A 62 -2.62 -10.05 4.44
N TYR A 63 -1.52 -9.59 3.83
CA TYR A 63 -0.99 -8.25 4.06
C TYR A 63 -1.99 -7.17 3.67
N THR A 64 -2.54 -7.25 2.46
CA THR A 64 -3.43 -6.24 1.89
C THR A 64 -4.75 -6.14 2.65
N ILE A 65 -5.32 -7.27 3.07
CA ILE A 65 -6.56 -7.31 3.87
C ILE A 65 -6.38 -6.60 5.20
N VAL A 66 -5.33 -6.97 5.94
CA VAL A 66 -5.05 -6.37 7.26
C VAL A 66 -4.68 -4.90 7.11
N PHE A 67 -3.85 -4.56 6.13
CA PHE A 67 -3.50 -3.19 5.80
C PHE A 67 -4.74 -2.33 5.51
N ALA A 68 -5.57 -2.75 4.55
CA ALA A 68 -6.76 -1.99 4.15
C ALA A 68 -7.80 -1.91 5.27
N GLY A 69 -8.04 -3.01 5.96
CA GLY A 69 -9.03 -3.06 7.05
C GLY A 69 -8.65 -2.19 8.25
N LEU A 70 -7.36 -2.06 8.56
CA LEU A 70 -6.88 -1.24 9.67
C LEU A 70 -6.53 0.20 9.27
N LEU A 71 -6.47 0.54 7.98
CA LEU A 71 -5.97 1.82 7.49
C LEU A 71 -6.65 3.02 8.16
N LEU A 72 -7.97 3.04 8.19
CA LEU A 72 -8.76 4.13 8.77
C LEU A 72 -8.63 4.17 10.30
N THR A 73 -8.67 3.01 10.95
CA THR A 73 -8.48 2.90 12.41
C THR A 73 -7.09 3.38 12.82
N ALA A 74 -6.06 2.96 12.11
CA ALA A 74 -4.67 3.35 12.39
C ALA A 74 -4.45 4.86 12.16
N GLY A 75 -5.10 5.44 11.15
CA GLY A 75 -5.13 6.88 10.92
C GLY A 75 -5.74 7.63 12.11
N SER A 76 -6.93 7.23 12.55
CA SER A 76 -7.62 7.79 13.73
C SER A 76 -6.80 7.66 15.02
N LEU A 77 -6.15 6.51 15.22
CA LEU A 77 -5.25 6.29 16.36
C LEU A 77 -4.04 7.23 16.30
N GLY A 78 -3.45 7.41 15.11
CA GLY A 78 -2.34 8.33 14.90
C GLY A 78 -2.72 9.80 15.18
N ASP A 79 -3.87 10.24 14.71
CA ASP A 79 -4.37 11.59 14.96
C ASP A 79 -4.68 11.83 16.46
N ARG A 80 -5.14 10.80 17.16
CA ARG A 80 -5.47 10.88 18.59
C ARG A 80 -4.26 10.78 19.51
N PHE A 81 -3.38 9.81 19.31
CA PHE A 81 -2.27 9.50 20.22
C PHE A 81 -0.94 10.14 19.80
N GLY A 82 -0.87 10.62 18.57
CA GLY A 82 0.30 11.28 17.98
C GLY A 82 0.73 10.61 16.68
N ARG A 83 0.99 11.43 15.68
CA ARG A 83 1.33 10.99 14.33
C ARG A 83 2.73 10.38 14.27
N ARG A 84 3.70 10.97 14.98
CA ARG A 84 5.07 10.43 15.06
C ARG A 84 5.10 9.08 15.80
N PRO A 85 4.52 8.92 17.01
CA PRO A 85 4.43 7.61 17.66
C PRO A 85 3.76 6.55 16.79
N ALA A 86 2.68 6.89 16.08
CA ALA A 86 1.99 5.96 15.18
C ALA A 86 2.89 5.51 14.02
N LEU A 87 3.63 6.43 13.39
CA LEU A 87 4.61 6.11 12.35
C LEU A 87 5.72 5.20 12.89
N GLN A 88 6.26 5.50 14.06
CA GLN A 88 7.32 4.70 14.70
C GLN A 88 6.82 3.30 15.04
N PHE A 89 5.62 3.19 15.61
CA PHE A 89 4.97 1.90 15.86
C PHE A 89 4.81 1.10 14.57
N GLY A 90 4.34 1.74 13.49
CA GLY A 90 4.22 1.12 12.19
C GLY A 90 5.56 0.58 11.66
N PHE A 91 6.63 1.35 11.74
CA PHE A 91 7.97 0.89 11.35
C PHE A 91 8.45 -0.30 12.19
N VAL A 92 8.27 -0.27 13.52
CA VAL A 92 8.69 -1.37 14.39
C VAL A 92 7.93 -2.66 14.05
N ILE A 93 6.61 -2.60 13.91
CA ILE A 93 5.79 -3.77 13.55
C ILE A 93 6.19 -4.30 12.18
N PHE A 94 6.37 -3.41 11.19
CA PHE A 94 6.76 -3.80 9.84
C PHE A 94 8.15 -4.47 9.82
N GLY A 95 9.11 -3.90 10.55
CA GLY A 95 10.47 -4.46 10.68
C GLY A 95 10.49 -5.83 11.36
N LEU A 96 9.80 -5.97 12.50
CA LEU A 96 9.68 -7.27 13.19
C LEU A 96 8.99 -8.31 12.31
N GLY A 97 7.92 -7.93 11.61
CA GLY A 97 7.24 -8.78 10.65
C GLY A 97 8.14 -9.19 9.49
N SER A 98 8.97 -8.27 8.98
CA SER A 98 9.95 -8.55 7.93
C SER A 98 11.02 -9.55 8.37
N ILE A 99 11.53 -9.44 9.59
CA ILE A 99 12.46 -10.43 10.17
C ILE A 99 11.77 -11.79 10.29
N ALA A 100 10.56 -11.82 10.83
CA ALA A 100 9.80 -13.05 10.99
C ALA A 100 9.47 -13.70 9.63
N ALA A 101 9.12 -12.91 8.61
CA ALA A 101 8.88 -13.38 7.25
C ALA A 101 10.15 -13.99 6.62
N ALA A 102 11.31 -13.38 6.84
CA ALA A 102 12.58 -13.91 6.37
C ALA A 102 12.94 -15.26 7.01
N LEU A 103 12.47 -15.53 8.22
CA LEU A 103 12.72 -16.77 8.97
C LEU A 103 11.61 -17.80 8.82
N ALA A 104 10.56 -17.52 8.04
CA ALA A 104 9.47 -18.45 7.84
C ALA A 104 9.96 -19.72 7.11
N SER A 105 9.52 -20.87 7.60
CA SER A 105 9.87 -22.19 7.04
C SER A 105 8.67 -22.89 6.37
N THR A 106 7.47 -22.30 6.47
CA THR A 106 6.25 -22.79 5.83
C THR A 106 5.45 -21.65 5.22
N ALA A 107 4.64 -21.95 4.21
CA ALA A 107 3.75 -20.96 3.59
C ALA A 107 2.78 -20.34 4.62
N ASP A 108 2.25 -21.12 5.57
CA ASP A 108 1.32 -20.63 6.59
C ASP A 108 2.00 -19.64 7.57
N GLN A 109 3.27 -19.91 7.93
CA GLN A 109 4.05 -18.94 8.73
C GLN A 109 4.27 -17.64 7.95
N LEU A 110 4.58 -17.75 6.66
CA LEU A 110 4.76 -16.59 5.80
C LEU A 110 3.44 -15.79 5.68
N ILE A 111 2.30 -16.44 5.50
CA ILE A 111 0.97 -15.79 5.49
C ILE A 111 0.73 -15.02 6.80
N ALA A 112 0.99 -15.66 7.95
CA ALA A 112 0.79 -15.03 9.24
C ALA A 112 1.71 -13.80 9.44
N THR A 113 2.98 -13.90 9.04
CA THR A 113 3.92 -12.78 9.12
C THR A 113 3.56 -11.65 8.17
N ARG A 114 3.02 -11.95 6.97
CA ARG A 114 2.49 -10.97 6.04
C ARG A 114 1.30 -10.22 6.62
N ALA A 115 0.35 -10.93 7.26
CA ALA A 115 -0.76 -10.30 7.97
C ALA A 115 -0.24 -9.34 9.08
N PHE A 116 0.78 -9.76 9.83
CA PHE A 116 1.40 -8.93 10.86
C PHE A 116 2.09 -7.69 10.28
N MET A 117 2.81 -7.81 9.15
CA MET A 117 3.38 -6.66 8.44
C MET A 117 2.30 -5.68 7.96
N GLY A 118 1.12 -6.18 7.57
CA GLY A 118 -0.04 -5.38 7.19
C GLY A 118 -0.47 -4.40 8.28
N ILE A 119 -0.39 -4.79 9.56
CA ILE A 119 -0.63 -3.88 10.69
C ILE A 119 0.36 -2.71 10.64
N GLY A 120 1.65 -2.99 10.46
CA GLY A 120 2.69 -1.95 10.36
C GLY A 120 2.43 -0.98 9.23
N GLY A 121 2.13 -1.50 8.03
CA GLY A 121 1.80 -0.70 6.85
C GLY A 121 0.60 0.22 7.08
N ALA A 122 -0.45 -0.30 7.73
CA ALA A 122 -1.67 0.46 8.05
C ALA A 122 -1.41 1.69 8.94
N PHE A 123 -0.41 1.64 9.82
CA PHE A 123 0.00 2.80 10.60
C PHE A 123 0.94 3.74 9.84
N ILE A 124 1.85 3.23 9.01
CA ILE A 124 2.83 4.04 8.27
C ILE A 124 2.12 4.97 7.28
N MET A 125 1.23 4.44 6.45
CA MET A 125 0.70 5.18 5.30
C MET A 125 -0.12 6.43 5.70
N PRO A 126 -1.14 6.37 6.57
CA PRO A 126 -1.89 7.56 6.96
C PRO A 126 -1.04 8.52 7.79
N ALA A 127 -0.14 8.02 8.65
CA ALA A 127 0.74 8.87 9.43
C ALA A 127 1.65 9.73 8.54
N THR A 128 2.18 9.19 7.44
CA THR A 128 3.01 9.96 6.50
C THR A 128 2.25 11.12 5.88
N LEU A 129 1.03 10.89 5.39
CA LEU A 129 0.19 11.94 4.80
C LEU A 129 -0.25 12.99 5.84
N SER A 130 -0.65 12.56 7.03
CA SER A 130 -1.03 13.45 8.13
C SER A 130 0.14 14.34 8.57
N ILE A 131 1.38 13.81 8.60
CA ILE A 131 2.57 14.59 8.93
C ILE A 131 2.88 15.60 7.81
N ILE A 132 2.79 15.21 6.53
CA ILE A 132 3.00 16.14 5.39
C ILE A 132 2.04 17.32 5.49
N THR A 133 0.75 17.07 5.69
CA THR A 133 -0.27 18.13 5.77
C THR A 133 -0.11 19.04 6.98
N ASN A 134 0.53 18.54 8.04
CA ASN A 134 0.81 19.33 9.25
C ASN A 134 2.07 20.21 9.11
N VAL A 135 3.14 19.66 8.49
CA VAL A 135 4.47 20.32 8.43
C VAL A 135 4.58 21.29 7.25
N PHE A 136 3.87 21.01 6.14
CA PHE A 136 3.96 21.85 4.94
C PHE A 136 2.83 22.90 4.89
N PRO A 137 3.15 24.18 4.55
CA PRO A 137 2.15 25.20 4.32
C PRO A 137 1.26 24.83 3.11
N ALA A 138 0.02 25.32 3.08
CA ALA A 138 -0.99 24.96 2.09
C ALA A 138 -0.49 25.07 0.63
N GLY A 139 0.29 26.10 0.31
CA GLY A 139 0.82 26.31 -1.04
C GLY A 139 1.90 25.30 -1.48
N GLU A 140 2.54 24.58 -0.54
CA GLU A 140 3.59 23.61 -0.85
C GLU A 140 3.12 22.14 -0.68
N ARG A 141 1.95 21.90 -0.07
CA ARG A 141 1.43 20.54 0.18
C ARG A 141 1.33 19.70 -1.09
N GLY A 142 0.82 20.30 -2.17
CA GLY A 142 0.70 19.60 -3.45
C GLY A 142 2.06 19.12 -3.99
N LYS A 143 3.10 19.95 -3.86
CA LYS A 143 4.47 19.58 -4.26
C LYS A 143 5.04 18.49 -3.36
N ALA A 144 4.85 18.59 -2.04
CA ALA A 144 5.32 17.59 -1.09
C ALA A 144 4.63 16.21 -1.30
N ILE A 145 3.30 16.20 -1.50
CA ILE A 145 2.54 14.99 -1.80
C ILE A 145 2.99 14.41 -3.15
N GLY A 146 3.26 15.26 -4.16
CA GLY A 146 3.78 14.81 -5.44
C GLY A 146 5.13 14.11 -5.34
N VAL A 147 6.07 14.64 -4.54
CA VAL A 147 7.37 14.00 -4.26
C VAL A 147 7.18 12.68 -3.49
N TRP A 148 6.32 12.68 -2.48
CA TRP A 148 5.98 11.47 -1.73
C TRP A 148 5.38 10.39 -2.65
N ALA A 149 4.41 10.74 -3.49
CA ALA A 149 3.80 9.81 -4.43
C ALA A 149 4.79 9.29 -5.48
N ALA A 150 5.73 10.13 -5.96
CA ALA A 150 6.79 9.70 -6.88
C ALA A 150 7.69 8.62 -6.28
N THR A 151 7.84 8.56 -4.95
CA THR A 151 8.59 7.51 -4.25
C THR A 151 7.97 6.12 -4.48
N ALA A 152 6.66 6.03 -4.69
CA ALA A 152 6.02 4.77 -5.07
C ALA A 152 6.58 4.24 -6.41
N GLY A 153 6.80 5.12 -7.40
CA GLY A 153 7.46 4.74 -8.66
C GLY A 153 8.88 4.22 -8.46
N VAL A 154 9.62 4.84 -7.54
CA VAL A 154 10.96 4.35 -7.15
C VAL A 154 10.88 2.95 -6.52
N GLY A 155 9.92 2.73 -5.61
CA GLY A 155 9.69 1.42 -4.99
C GLY A 155 9.32 0.34 -6.01
N VAL A 156 8.46 0.66 -6.96
CA VAL A 156 8.08 -0.25 -8.07
C VAL A 156 9.27 -0.56 -8.96
N ALA A 157 10.16 0.40 -9.21
CA ALA A 157 11.38 0.19 -10.00
C ALA A 157 12.43 -0.65 -9.28
N LEU A 158 12.70 -0.29 -8.03
CA LEU A 158 13.74 -0.94 -7.23
C LEU A 158 13.34 -2.37 -6.81
N GLY A 159 12.03 -2.63 -6.61
CA GLY A 159 11.55 -3.92 -6.14
C GLY A 159 12.04 -5.09 -6.99
N PRO A 160 11.69 -5.15 -8.28
CA PRO A 160 12.12 -6.24 -9.15
C PRO A 160 13.63 -6.33 -9.32
N LEU A 161 14.37 -5.22 -9.34
CA LEU A 161 15.82 -5.21 -9.45
C LEU A 161 16.49 -5.78 -8.19
N THR A 162 16.10 -5.27 -7.02
CA THR A 162 16.64 -5.75 -5.74
C THR A 162 16.20 -7.17 -5.45
N GLY A 163 14.92 -7.49 -5.74
CA GLY A 163 14.38 -8.84 -5.58
C GLY A 163 15.09 -9.84 -6.49
N GLY A 164 15.24 -9.51 -7.77
CA GLY A 164 15.98 -10.35 -8.73
C GLY A 164 17.39 -10.61 -8.28
N PHE A 165 18.14 -9.57 -7.90
CA PHE A 165 19.49 -9.71 -7.39
C PHE A 165 19.59 -10.57 -6.13
N LEU A 166 18.67 -10.36 -5.17
CA LEU A 166 18.66 -11.12 -3.92
C LEU A 166 18.32 -12.60 -4.15
N LEU A 167 17.37 -12.89 -5.03
CA LEU A 167 16.95 -14.26 -5.34
C LEU A 167 17.99 -15.06 -6.15
N GLU A 168 18.84 -14.38 -6.90
CA GLU A 168 19.94 -15.03 -7.63
C GLU A 168 21.15 -15.34 -6.74
N HIS A 169 21.38 -14.56 -5.68
CA HIS A 169 22.60 -14.67 -4.87
C HIS A 169 22.37 -15.15 -3.43
N PHE A 170 21.15 -15.08 -2.93
CA PHE A 170 20.80 -15.41 -1.55
C PHE A 170 19.52 -16.25 -1.49
N TYR A 171 19.16 -16.73 -0.30
CA TYR A 171 17.90 -17.45 -0.07
C TYR A 171 16.68 -16.51 -0.20
N TRP A 172 15.52 -17.09 -0.50
CA TRP A 172 14.30 -16.32 -0.80
C TRP A 172 13.89 -15.33 0.30
N GLY A 173 14.08 -15.67 1.57
CA GLY A 173 13.70 -14.79 2.70
C GLY A 173 14.51 -13.50 2.77
N SER A 174 15.65 -13.42 2.08
CA SER A 174 16.47 -12.19 2.00
C SER A 174 15.71 -11.00 1.42
N ILE A 175 14.68 -11.23 0.62
CA ILE A 175 13.82 -10.18 0.08
C ILE A 175 13.12 -9.34 1.17
N PHE A 176 12.82 -9.94 2.31
CA PHE A 176 12.21 -9.23 3.45
C PHE A 176 13.25 -8.48 4.28
N LEU A 177 14.50 -8.95 4.30
CA LEU A 177 15.58 -8.30 5.05
C LEU A 177 15.97 -6.94 4.46
N VAL A 178 15.70 -6.69 3.17
CA VAL A 178 15.93 -5.37 2.55
C VAL A 178 15.10 -4.26 3.20
N ASN A 179 13.98 -4.60 3.83
CA ASN A 179 13.15 -3.65 4.54
C ASN A 179 13.83 -3.12 5.81
N ILE A 180 14.71 -3.92 6.43
CA ILE A 180 15.29 -3.61 7.74
C ILE A 180 16.13 -2.33 7.74
N PRO A 181 17.10 -2.12 6.83
CA PRO A 181 17.85 -0.87 6.79
C PRO A 181 16.94 0.35 6.56
N ILE A 182 15.90 0.23 5.74
CA ILE A 182 14.95 1.32 5.47
C ILE A 182 14.18 1.65 6.76
N VAL A 183 13.68 0.63 7.45
CA VAL A 183 12.95 0.77 8.72
C VAL A 183 13.84 1.40 9.80
N ILE A 184 15.07 0.94 9.95
CA ILE A 184 16.03 1.49 10.94
C ILE A 184 16.29 2.97 10.67
N VAL A 185 16.56 3.33 9.41
CA VAL A 185 16.75 4.75 9.03
C VAL A 185 15.48 5.55 9.29
N GLY A 186 14.30 5.00 8.94
CA GLY A 186 12.99 5.63 9.18
C GLY A 186 12.73 5.87 10.68
N ILE A 187 13.04 4.90 11.54
CA ILE A 187 12.91 5.04 12.99
C ILE A 187 13.87 6.11 13.53
N ILE A 188 15.16 5.97 13.25
CA ILE A 188 16.18 6.88 13.79
C ILE A 188 15.92 8.31 13.32
N ALA A 189 15.82 8.52 12.00
CA ALA A 189 15.57 9.85 11.46
C ALA A 189 14.21 10.41 11.88
N GLY A 190 13.18 9.57 11.99
CA GLY A 190 11.86 9.96 12.46
C GLY A 190 11.84 10.48 13.89
N VAL A 191 12.59 9.85 14.81
CA VAL A 191 12.71 10.31 16.21
C VAL A 191 13.35 11.71 16.28
N PHE A 192 14.37 11.98 15.47
CA PHE A 192 15.14 13.24 15.56
C PHE A 192 14.56 14.37 14.71
N LEU A 193 13.88 14.05 13.60
CA LEU A 193 13.44 15.07 12.63
C LEU A 193 11.96 15.39 12.75
N ILE A 194 11.11 14.38 12.97
CA ILE A 194 9.65 14.56 12.93
C ILE A 194 9.16 15.14 14.26
N PRO A 195 8.50 16.34 14.23
CA PRO A 195 7.88 16.88 15.41
C PRO A 195 6.69 16.02 15.85
N ASP A 196 6.44 15.95 17.12
CA ASP A 196 5.24 15.35 17.64
C ASP A 196 4.03 16.23 17.33
N SER A 197 3.00 15.65 16.75
CA SER A 197 1.77 16.33 16.40
C SER A 197 0.57 15.39 16.55
N LYS A 198 -0.55 15.96 16.97
CA LYS A 198 -1.82 15.25 17.10
C LYS A 198 -2.94 16.19 16.72
N ASP A 199 -4.11 15.65 16.40
CA ASP A 199 -5.29 16.45 16.16
C ASP A 199 -5.81 16.98 17.52
N PRO A 200 -6.05 18.29 17.67
CA PRO A 200 -6.67 18.85 18.87
C PRO A 200 -8.12 18.35 19.06
N ASN A 201 -8.81 17.97 18.00
CA ASN A 201 -10.18 17.47 18.02
C ASN A 201 -10.28 16.09 17.33
N PRO A 202 -9.62 15.05 17.89
CA PRO A 202 -9.58 13.75 17.22
C PRO A 202 -10.98 13.13 17.13
N SER A 203 -11.30 12.54 15.98
CA SER A 203 -12.51 11.75 15.80
C SER A 203 -12.56 10.61 16.80
N ARG A 204 -13.76 10.20 17.20
CA ARG A 204 -13.93 9.01 18.03
C ARG A 204 -13.57 7.76 17.24
N LEU A 205 -12.96 6.79 17.91
CA LEU A 205 -12.67 5.50 17.31
C LEU A 205 -13.96 4.75 17.04
N ASP A 206 -14.03 4.09 15.91
CA ASP A 206 -15.11 3.19 15.55
C ASP A 206 -14.61 1.72 15.48
N PRO A 207 -14.52 1.03 16.60
CA PRO A 207 -14.07 -0.35 16.62
C PRO A 207 -15.07 -1.30 15.94
N VAL A 208 -16.35 -0.95 15.91
CA VAL A 208 -17.38 -1.77 15.26
C VAL A 208 -17.23 -1.70 13.75
N GLY A 209 -17.09 -0.50 13.18
CA GLY A 209 -16.80 -0.32 11.76
C GLY A 209 -15.51 -1.03 11.35
N ALA A 210 -14.45 -0.94 12.17
CA ALA A 210 -13.19 -1.63 11.91
C ALA A 210 -13.37 -3.15 11.85
N VAL A 211 -14.03 -3.75 12.83
CA VAL A 211 -14.28 -5.20 12.85
C VAL A 211 -15.15 -5.65 11.68
N LEU A 212 -16.22 -4.92 11.39
CA LEU A 212 -17.12 -5.23 10.27
C LEU A 212 -16.40 -5.15 8.92
N SER A 213 -15.57 -4.11 8.70
CA SER A 213 -14.81 -3.95 7.45
C SER A 213 -13.78 -5.07 7.26
N ILE A 214 -12.98 -5.37 8.29
CA ILE A 214 -11.96 -6.44 8.22
C ILE A 214 -12.61 -7.80 8.02
N ALA A 215 -13.64 -8.13 8.82
CA ALA A 215 -14.30 -9.42 8.74
C ALA A 215 -15.09 -9.59 7.44
N GLY A 216 -15.78 -8.54 6.98
CA GLY A 216 -16.54 -8.55 5.72
C GLY A 216 -15.63 -8.71 4.51
N LEU A 217 -14.60 -7.87 4.39
CA LEU A 217 -13.62 -7.96 3.32
C LEU A 217 -12.86 -9.29 3.35
N GLY A 218 -12.41 -9.70 4.55
CA GLY A 218 -11.69 -10.96 4.73
C GLY A 218 -12.52 -12.18 4.31
N ALA A 219 -13.83 -12.21 4.66
CA ALA A 219 -14.71 -13.28 4.24
C ALA A 219 -14.97 -13.31 2.73
N LEU A 220 -15.17 -12.14 2.09
CA LEU A 220 -15.33 -12.05 0.64
C LEU A 220 -14.07 -12.51 -0.10
N LEU A 221 -12.91 -12.03 0.34
CA LEU A 221 -11.63 -12.42 -0.27
C LEU A 221 -11.32 -13.90 -0.04
N TYR A 222 -11.62 -14.45 1.14
CA TYR A 222 -11.52 -15.89 1.37
C TYR A 222 -12.33 -16.69 0.34
N ALA A 223 -13.58 -16.29 0.10
CA ALA A 223 -14.42 -16.96 -0.88
C ALA A 223 -13.87 -16.87 -2.32
N VAL A 224 -13.28 -15.73 -2.69
CA VAL A 224 -12.66 -15.53 -4.01
C VAL A 224 -11.37 -16.34 -4.14
N ILE A 225 -10.50 -16.35 -3.13
CA ILE A 225 -9.20 -17.05 -3.14
C ILE A 225 -9.39 -18.58 -3.14
N GLU A 226 -10.30 -19.07 -2.31
CA GLU A 226 -10.54 -20.52 -2.16
C GLU A 226 -11.52 -21.09 -3.21
N GLY A 227 -12.27 -20.23 -3.89
CA GLY A 227 -13.26 -20.63 -4.89
C GLY A 227 -12.73 -21.53 -6.00
N PRO A 228 -11.57 -21.23 -6.61
CA PRO A 228 -10.99 -22.09 -7.65
C PRO A 228 -10.58 -23.49 -7.14
N SER A 229 -10.10 -23.62 -5.91
CA SER A 229 -9.63 -24.88 -5.33
C SER A 229 -10.75 -25.73 -4.73
N LYS A 230 -11.70 -25.09 -4.03
CA LYS A 230 -12.81 -25.76 -3.33
C LYS A 230 -14.06 -25.91 -4.20
N GLY A 231 -14.16 -25.15 -5.28
CA GLY A 231 -15.33 -25.03 -6.15
C GLY A 231 -16.19 -23.82 -5.81
N TRP A 232 -16.60 -23.07 -6.84
CA TRP A 232 -17.41 -21.84 -6.68
C TRP A 232 -18.80 -22.10 -6.08
N THR A 233 -19.33 -23.29 -6.26
CA THR A 233 -20.64 -23.74 -5.72
C THR A 233 -20.52 -24.55 -4.43
N ALA A 234 -19.32 -24.74 -3.91
CA ALA A 234 -19.14 -25.45 -2.65
C ALA A 234 -19.82 -24.69 -1.49
N SER A 235 -20.42 -25.43 -0.57
CA SER A 235 -21.15 -24.87 0.57
C SER A 235 -20.27 -23.88 1.36
N SER A 236 -18.98 -24.22 1.57
CA SER A 236 -18.03 -23.32 2.24
C SER A 236 -17.87 -21.99 1.50
N THR A 237 -17.62 -22.03 0.18
CA THR A 237 -17.43 -20.83 -0.65
C THR A 237 -18.66 -19.94 -0.63
N LEU A 238 -19.86 -20.53 -0.83
CA LEU A 238 -21.11 -19.79 -0.77
C LEU A 238 -21.40 -19.21 0.61
N THR A 239 -21.07 -19.96 1.68
CA THR A 239 -21.20 -19.45 3.06
C THR A 239 -20.33 -18.22 3.28
N PHE A 240 -19.07 -18.23 2.84
CA PHE A 240 -18.18 -17.08 2.99
C PHE A 240 -18.61 -15.90 2.11
N PHE A 241 -19.13 -16.11 0.91
CA PHE A 241 -19.75 -15.03 0.12
C PHE A 241 -20.95 -14.43 0.83
N PHE A 242 -21.82 -15.27 1.39
CA PHE A 242 -23.00 -14.79 2.12
C PHE A 242 -22.61 -14.03 3.39
N VAL A 243 -21.75 -14.60 4.24
CA VAL A 243 -21.28 -13.96 5.47
C VAL A 243 -20.54 -12.66 5.15
N GLY A 244 -19.64 -12.67 4.18
CA GLY A 244 -18.91 -11.48 3.75
C GLY A 244 -19.84 -10.38 3.20
N GLY A 245 -20.84 -10.75 2.40
CA GLY A 245 -21.85 -9.84 1.91
C GLY A 245 -22.70 -9.23 3.04
N VAL A 246 -23.14 -10.05 4.01
CA VAL A 246 -23.89 -9.58 5.18
C VAL A 246 -23.06 -8.64 6.05
N LEU A 247 -21.81 -9.00 6.35
CA LEU A 247 -20.91 -8.16 7.16
C LEU A 247 -20.57 -6.84 6.46
N THR A 248 -20.35 -6.86 5.15
CA THR A 248 -20.12 -5.64 4.36
C THR A 248 -21.36 -4.77 4.31
N ALA A 249 -22.54 -5.35 4.14
CA ALA A 249 -23.79 -4.60 4.22
C ALA A 249 -24.00 -4.02 5.62
N ALA A 250 -23.74 -4.79 6.68
CA ALA A 250 -23.78 -4.33 8.06
C ALA A 250 -22.81 -3.18 8.32
N PHE A 251 -21.58 -3.23 7.73
CA PHE A 251 -20.63 -2.12 7.77
C PHE A 251 -21.22 -0.84 7.18
N PHE A 252 -21.76 -0.89 5.97
CA PHE A 252 -22.37 0.30 5.36
C PHE A 252 -23.57 0.84 6.16
N VAL A 253 -24.43 -0.05 6.70
CA VAL A 253 -25.55 0.36 7.55
C VAL A 253 -25.05 1.01 8.85
N TRP A 254 -23.96 0.46 9.42
CA TRP A 254 -23.33 1.04 10.61
C TRP A 254 -22.75 2.42 10.34
N GLU A 255 -21.97 2.59 9.26
CA GLU A 255 -21.38 3.87 8.86
C GLU A 255 -22.43 4.96 8.60
N ILE A 256 -23.58 4.60 8.01
CA ILE A 256 -24.70 5.55 7.78
C ILE A 256 -25.34 5.99 9.10
N ARG A 257 -25.39 5.10 10.11
CA ARG A 257 -26.08 5.34 11.39
C ARG A 257 -25.15 5.84 12.50
N SER A 258 -23.85 5.70 12.33
CA SER A 258 -22.87 6.10 13.33
C SER A 258 -22.77 7.63 13.41
N ASP A 259 -22.75 8.16 14.63
CA ASP A 259 -22.47 9.59 14.87
C ASP A 259 -21.02 9.97 14.54
N HIS A 260 -20.14 8.98 14.49
CA HIS A 260 -18.69 9.14 14.24
C HIS A 260 -18.19 8.05 13.27
N PRO A 261 -18.65 8.07 12.01
CA PRO A 261 -18.28 7.05 11.04
C PRO A 261 -16.78 7.12 10.72
N MET A 262 -16.15 5.95 10.48
CA MET A 262 -14.79 5.88 9.95
C MET A 262 -14.74 6.38 8.50
N LEU A 263 -15.76 6.05 7.73
CA LEU A 263 -15.95 6.44 6.35
C LEU A 263 -17.24 7.23 6.19
N ASP A 264 -17.15 8.55 6.08
CA ASP A 264 -18.34 9.36 5.80
C ASP A 264 -18.83 9.11 4.37
N LEU A 265 -19.86 8.29 4.25
CA LEU A 265 -20.45 7.90 2.96
C LEU A 265 -21.06 9.08 2.19
N ARG A 266 -21.30 10.22 2.83
CA ARG A 266 -21.79 11.44 2.17
C ARG A 266 -20.79 11.99 1.16
N PHE A 267 -19.48 11.69 1.31
CA PHE A 267 -18.50 12.05 0.28
C PHE A 267 -18.83 11.45 -1.08
N PHE A 268 -19.44 10.26 -1.11
CA PHE A 268 -19.84 9.60 -2.35
C PHE A 268 -21.09 10.19 -2.99
N GLU A 269 -21.85 11.06 -2.32
CA GLU A 269 -22.91 11.85 -2.91
C GLU A 269 -22.36 12.88 -3.91
N ASN A 270 -21.09 13.28 -3.74
CA ASN A 270 -20.41 14.15 -4.69
C ASN A 270 -19.93 13.32 -5.92
N PRO A 271 -20.50 13.55 -7.14
CA PRO A 271 -20.15 12.78 -8.32
C PRO A 271 -18.67 12.87 -8.68
N ARG A 272 -18.03 14.01 -8.41
CA ARG A 272 -16.58 14.18 -8.68
C ARG A 272 -15.74 13.27 -7.79
N PHE A 273 -16.10 13.15 -6.52
CA PHE A 273 -15.41 12.27 -5.58
C PHE A 273 -15.61 10.80 -5.96
N SER A 274 -16.84 10.39 -6.24
CA SER A 274 -17.20 9.01 -6.60
C SER A 274 -16.51 8.57 -7.89
N VAL A 275 -16.54 9.41 -8.94
CA VAL A 275 -15.88 9.12 -10.21
C VAL A 275 -14.35 9.07 -10.05
N ALA A 276 -13.77 9.98 -9.26
CA ALA A 276 -12.31 9.97 -9.02
C ALA A 276 -11.89 8.72 -8.24
N SER A 277 -12.62 8.34 -7.19
CA SER A 277 -12.37 7.13 -6.40
C SER A 277 -12.51 5.86 -7.26
N GLY A 278 -13.56 5.78 -8.08
CA GLY A 278 -13.76 4.67 -9.01
C GLY A 278 -12.65 4.57 -10.06
N ALA A 279 -12.23 5.71 -10.64
CA ALA A 279 -11.14 5.74 -11.61
C ALA A 279 -9.82 5.27 -10.98
N ILE A 280 -9.51 5.69 -9.74
CA ILE A 280 -8.33 5.23 -9.01
C ILE A 280 -8.41 3.72 -8.78
N ALA A 281 -9.55 3.20 -8.29
CA ALA A 281 -9.73 1.78 -8.02
C ALA A 281 -9.51 0.92 -9.28
N VAL A 282 -10.12 1.30 -10.41
CA VAL A 282 -9.95 0.60 -11.70
C VAL A 282 -8.51 0.68 -12.20
N THR A 283 -7.86 1.84 -12.05
CA THR A 283 -6.46 2.03 -12.45
C THR A 283 -5.53 1.11 -11.66
N PHE A 284 -5.67 1.06 -10.35
CA PHE A 284 -4.85 0.18 -9.49
C PHE A 284 -5.14 -1.29 -9.77
N PHE A 285 -6.40 -1.68 -9.96
CA PHE A 285 -6.77 -3.04 -10.35
C PHE A 285 -6.09 -3.46 -11.66
N ALA A 286 -6.18 -2.61 -12.69
CA ALA A 286 -5.55 -2.87 -13.99
C ALA A 286 -4.01 -2.94 -13.87
N MET A 287 -3.41 -2.01 -13.14
CA MET A 287 -1.95 -1.92 -12.98
C MET A 287 -1.39 -3.13 -12.21
N PHE A 288 -1.92 -3.43 -11.03
CA PHE A 288 -1.44 -4.55 -10.23
C PHE A 288 -1.73 -5.89 -10.89
N GLY A 289 -2.91 -6.07 -11.48
CA GLY A 289 -3.24 -7.26 -12.25
C GLY A 289 -2.30 -7.47 -13.43
N SER A 290 -1.96 -6.41 -14.17
CA SER A 290 -1.01 -6.49 -15.28
C SER A 290 0.41 -6.85 -14.82
N ILE A 291 0.91 -6.22 -13.76
CA ILE A 291 2.24 -6.52 -13.20
C ILE A 291 2.30 -7.98 -12.76
N PHE A 292 1.28 -8.46 -12.07
CA PHE A 292 1.20 -9.84 -11.60
C PHE A 292 1.22 -10.84 -12.76
N LEU A 293 0.36 -10.65 -13.76
CA LEU A 293 0.29 -11.54 -14.92
C LEU A 293 1.55 -11.50 -15.79
N LEU A 294 2.09 -10.31 -16.03
CA LEU A 294 3.33 -10.16 -16.82
C LEU A 294 4.54 -10.77 -16.11
N THR A 295 4.63 -10.66 -14.79
CA THR A 295 5.70 -11.32 -14.02
C THR A 295 5.65 -12.83 -14.22
N GLN A 296 4.48 -13.44 -14.12
CA GLN A 296 4.30 -14.86 -14.34
C GLN A 296 4.59 -15.25 -15.81
N TYR A 297 4.09 -14.48 -16.76
CA TYR A 297 4.35 -14.71 -18.18
C TYR A 297 5.85 -14.68 -18.49
N PHE A 298 6.59 -13.68 -17.99
CA PHE A 298 8.03 -13.58 -18.19
C PHE A 298 8.81 -14.74 -17.58
N GLN A 299 8.45 -15.19 -16.37
CA GLN A 299 9.20 -16.23 -15.67
C GLN A 299 8.76 -17.65 -16.04
N PHE A 300 7.44 -17.93 -16.14
CA PHE A 300 6.95 -19.27 -16.41
C PHE A 300 6.82 -19.60 -17.90
N VAL A 301 6.48 -18.63 -18.76
CA VAL A 301 6.28 -18.87 -20.19
C VAL A 301 7.55 -18.57 -20.98
N LEU A 302 8.17 -17.40 -20.76
CA LEU A 302 9.38 -17.00 -21.49
C LEU A 302 10.68 -17.48 -20.83
N GLY A 303 10.64 -18.02 -19.60
CA GLY A 303 11.79 -18.56 -18.90
C GLY A 303 12.81 -17.51 -18.46
N TYR A 304 12.43 -16.24 -18.35
CA TYR A 304 13.35 -15.19 -17.91
C TYR A 304 13.73 -15.36 -16.43
N SER A 305 14.94 -14.99 -16.09
CA SER A 305 15.38 -14.92 -14.70
C SER A 305 14.61 -13.84 -13.92
N PRO A 306 14.57 -13.91 -12.58
CA PRO A 306 13.98 -12.88 -11.76
C PRO A 306 14.55 -11.49 -12.04
N LEU A 307 15.86 -11.37 -12.25
CA LEU A 307 16.52 -10.10 -12.57
C LEU A 307 16.14 -9.58 -13.96
N GLU A 308 16.13 -10.45 -14.96
CA GLU A 308 15.68 -10.07 -16.32
C GLU A 308 14.23 -9.61 -16.33
N THR A 309 13.35 -10.29 -15.58
CA THR A 309 11.95 -9.88 -15.37
C THR A 309 11.91 -8.49 -14.74
N GLY A 310 12.71 -8.26 -13.70
CA GLY A 310 12.80 -6.99 -13.01
C GLY A 310 13.20 -5.84 -13.94
N VAL A 311 14.21 -6.04 -14.77
CA VAL A 311 14.67 -5.05 -15.76
C VAL A 311 13.53 -4.69 -16.74
N ARG A 312 12.75 -5.67 -17.20
CA ARG A 312 11.63 -5.42 -18.13
C ARG A 312 10.48 -4.68 -17.48
N LEU A 313 10.22 -4.93 -16.20
CA LEU A 313 9.20 -4.21 -15.43
C LEU A 313 9.55 -2.73 -15.17
N LEU A 314 10.81 -2.30 -15.40
CA LEU A 314 11.16 -0.88 -15.39
C LEU A 314 10.36 -0.05 -16.39
N ALA A 315 9.86 -0.67 -17.46
CA ALA A 315 8.96 -0.02 -18.41
C ALA A 315 7.67 0.53 -17.75
N PHE A 316 7.22 -0.04 -16.63
CA PHE A 316 6.12 0.49 -15.81
C PHE A 316 6.59 1.57 -14.83
N ALA A 317 7.72 1.34 -14.20
CA ALA A 317 8.21 2.16 -13.11
C ALA A 317 8.78 3.50 -13.58
N ILE A 318 9.51 3.51 -14.69
CA ILE A 318 10.14 4.73 -15.23
C ILE A 318 9.11 5.80 -15.58
N PRO A 319 8.04 5.51 -16.36
CA PRO A 319 6.99 6.50 -16.61
C PRO A 319 6.33 7.01 -15.34
N MET A 320 6.04 6.12 -14.37
CA MET A 320 5.44 6.51 -13.09
C MET A 320 6.34 7.48 -12.32
N MET A 321 7.63 7.18 -12.24
CA MET A 321 8.62 8.02 -11.54
C MET A 321 8.78 9.39 -12.21
N LEU A 322 8.77 9.45 -13.54
CA LEU A 322 8.98 10.69 -14.28
C LEU A 322 7.71 11.54 -14.41
N LEU A 323 6.55 10.91 -14.63
CA LEU A 323 5.30 11.62 -14.92
C LEU A 323 4.54 12.02 -13.65
N ALA A 324 4.66 11.27 -12.54
CA ALA A 324 3.94 11.60 -11.32
C ALA A 324 4.26 13.02 -10.78
N PRO A 325 5.52 13.48 -10.70
CA PRO A 325 5.83 14.85 -10.28
C PRO A 325 5.32 15.92 -11.26
N LEU A 326 5.20 15.56 -12.55
CA LEU A 326 4.74 16.47 -13.60
C LEU A 326 3.21 16.54 -13.69
N SER A 327 2.50 15.63 -13.06
CA SER A 327 1.03 15.52 -13.12
C SER A 327 0.33 16.80 -12.68
N ALA A 328 0.83 17.46 -11.62
CA ALA A 328 0.28 18.74 -11.16
C ALA A 328 0.34 19.82 -12.24
N LYS A 329 1.47 19.92 -12.97
CA LYS A 329 1.64 20.87 -14.08
C LYS A 329 0.74 20.53 -15.26
N PHE A 330 0.56 19.25 -15.58
CA PHE A 330 -0.39 18.83 -16.62
C PHE A 330 -1.83 19.19 -16.26
N VAL A 331 -2.20 19.01 -14.99
CA VAL A 331 -3.53 19.39 -14.50
C VAL A 331 -3.76 20.90 -14.57
N GLU A 332 -2.75 21.73 -14.26
CA GLU A 332 -2.83 23.20 -14.41
C GLU A 332 -3.03 23.62 -15.87
N LEU A 333 -2.32 22.97 -16.80
CA LEU A 333 -2.34 23.34 -18.24
C LEU A 333 -3.55 22.81 -18.98
N LEU A 334 -3.96 21.57 -18.71
CA LEU A 334 -4.94 20.83 -19.51
C LEU A 334 -6.26 20.57 -18.76
N GLY A 335 -6.27 20.81 -17.46
CA GLY A 335 -7.38 20.48 -16.58
C GLY A 335 -7.44 18.99 -16.20
N THR A 336 -8.01 18.71 -15.02
CA THR A 336 -8.08 17.37 -14.43
C THR A 336 -8.75 16.35 -15.34
N LYS A 337 -9.87 16.74 -15.99
CA LYS A 337 -10.66 15.84 -16.85
C LYS A 337 -9.83 15.28 -18.00
N LEU A 338 -9.11 16.13 -18.73
CA LEU A 338 -8.35 15.72 -19.91
C LEU A 338 -7.18 14.82 -19.51
N VAL A 339 -6.46 15.17 -18.44
CA VAL A 339 -5.33 14.38 -17.92
C VAL A 339 -5.79 12.97 -17.51
N VAL A 340 -6.90 12.86 -16.78
CA VAL A 340 -7.45 11.55 -16.34
C VAL A 340 -7.92 10.73 -17.54
N VAL A 341 -8.68 11.31 -18.47
CA VAL A 341 -9.19 10.60 -19.65
C VAL A 341 -8.05 10.09 -20.53
N THR A 342 -7.03 10.93 -20.76
CA THR A 342 -5.85 10.53 -21.55
C THR A 342 -5.08 9.40 -20.85
N GLY A 343 -4.88 9.49 -19.53
CA GLY A 343 -4.22 8.44 -18.77
C GLY A 343 -4.94 7.09 -18.81
N LEU A 344 -6.26 7.10 -18.59
CA LEU A 344 -7.09 5.89 -18.69
C LEU A 344 -7.10 5.33 -20.12
N GLY A 345 -7.15 6.20 -21.14
CA GLY A 345 -7.06 5.80 -22.55
C GLY A 345 -5.75 5.09 -22.89
N LEU A 346 -4.62 5.61 -22.40
CA LEU A 346 -3.30 4.99 -22.58
C LEU A 346 -3.22 3.62 -21.87
N ILE A 347 -3.73 3.49 -20.66
CA ILE A 347 -3.80 2.21 -19.94
C ILE A 347 -4.65 1.21 -20.73
N THR A 348 -5.83 1.62 -21.18
CA THR A 348 -6.73 0.75 -21.95
C THR A 348 -6.08 0.28 -23.26
N THR A 349 -5.40 1.18 -23.96
CA THR A 349 -4.68 0.85 -25.19
C THR A 349 -3.54 -0.14 -24.92
N GLY A 350 -2.74 0.10 -23.87
CA GLY A 350 -1.67 -0.80 -23.45
C GLY A 350 -2.18 -2.20 -23.12
N LEU A 351 -3.28 -2.30 -22.36
CA LEU A 351 -3.92 -3.57 -22.04
C LEU A 351 -4.46 -4.28 -23.28
N ALA A 352 -5.10 -3.54 -24.19
CA ALA A 352 -5.58 -4.11 -25.45
C ALA A 352 -4.44 -4.66 -26.33
N LEU A 353 -3.30 -3.97 -26.38
CA LEU A 353 -2.12 -4.46 -27.09
C LEU A 353 -1.53 -5.72 -26.43
N SER A 354 -1.60 -5.82 -25.10
CA SER A 354 -1.09 -6.99 -24.38
C SER A 354 -1.92 -8.26 -24.60
N THR A 355 -3.17 -8.17 -25.05
CA THR A 355 -3.98 -9.34 -25.43
C THR A 355 -3.45 -10.08 -26.66
N GLY A 356 -2.59 -9.45 -27.46
CA GLY A 356 -1.93 -10.07 -28.62
C GLY A 356 -0.61 -10.78 -28.28
N LEU A 357 -0.19 -10.82 -27.00
CA LEU A 357 1.02 -11.55 -26.61
C LEU A 357 0.77 -13.06 -26.77
N THR A 358 1.59 -13.70 -27.59
CA THR A 358 1.63 -15.17 -27.78
C THR A 358 2.96 -15.70 -27.27
N ALA A 359 2.96 -16.99 -26.87
CA ALA A 359 4.17 -17.66 -26.44
C ALA A 359 5.17 -17.87 -27.58
#